data_48908b43824c57c48354d312e5479dbf
#
_entry.id   48908b43824c57c48354d312e5479dbf
#
_cell.length_a   1.000
_cell.length_b   1.000
_cell.length_c   1.000
_cell.angle_alpha   90.00
_cell.angle_beta   90.00
_cell.angle_gamma   90.00
#
_symmetry.space_group_name_H-M   'P 1'
#
loop_
_entity.id
_entity.type
_entity.pdbx_description
1 polymer ?
#
loop_
_entity_poly.entity_id
_entity_poly.type
_entity_poly.pdbx_seq_one_letter_code
_entity_poly.pdbx_strand_id
1 'polypeptide(L)'
;LKTPLAVLQAQIEAMQDGIRKPTPEHFESMLRQVTSLKKLTHDLADLAQAEAQQLNCYFATVNPWAVIEQEVENFKPKFEQAHLSISVEGEGAELQLDIDRFKQIMVNLLGNSIRYTEAGGQVRVHTEQSATDWTVYVDDSPYGLTDEQLARLGERFYRVDDSRTRSTGGTGLGLALSAKLAQALGGELSFDHSPLGGLRCKLTFPKK
;
A
#
# COMPACT_ATOMS: atom_id res chain seq x y z
N LEU A 1 6.50 -15.63 6.89
CA LEU A 1 7.10 -15.33 8.21
C LEU A 1 8.40 -16.10 8.46
N LYS A 2 8.49 -17.40 8.12
CA LYS A 2 9.69 -18.23 8.40
C LYS A 2 10.96 -17.71 7.71
N THR A 3 10.88 -17.31 6.43
CA THR A 3 12.05 -16.91 5.63
C THR A 3 12.74 -15.64 6.15
N PRO A 4 12.06 -14.49 6.39
CA PRO A 4 12.74 -13.30 6.91
C PRO A 4 13.29 -13.48 8.32
N LEU A 5 12.65 -14.30 9.16
CA LEU A 5 13.17 -14.64 10.48
C LEU A 5 14.45 -15.47 10.37
N ALA A 6 14.47 -16.48 9.49
CA ALA A 6 15.67 -17.32 9.27
C ALA A 6 16.85 -16.50 8.73
N VAL A 7 16.59 -15.54 7.84
CA VAL A 7 17.64 -14.64 7.31
C VAL A 7 18.17 -13.74 8.43
N LEU A 8 17.30 -13.16 9.26
CA LEU A 8 17.71 -12.33 10.39
C LEU A 8 18.53 -13.13 11.40
N GLN A 9 18.09 -14.34 11.75
CA GLN A 9 18.78 -15.23 12.64
C GLN A 9 20.17 -15.60 12.10
N ALA A 10 20.27 -16.01 10.83
CA ALA A 10 21.56 -16.35 10.22
C ALA A 10 22.54 -15.16 10.19
N GLN A 11 22.05 -13.93 10.02
CA GLN A 11 22.89 -12.72 10.09
C GLN A 11 23.43 -12.50 11.51
N ILE A 12 22.61 -12.70 12.54
CA ILE A 12 23.01 -12.56 13.95
C ILE A 12 24.03 -13.64 14.30
N GLU A 13 23.75 -14.91 13.96
CA GLU A 13 24.64 -16.05 14.21
C GLU A 13 26.01 -15.82 13.54
N ALA A 14 26.05 -15.40 12.27
CA ALA A 14 27.29 -15.10 11.58
C ALA A 14 28.12 -13.99 12.24
N MET A 15 27.48 -13.03 12.92
CA MET A 15 28.15 -12.00 13.71
C MET A 15 28.66 -12.56 15.05
N GLN A 16 27.87 -13.40 15.73
CA GLN A 16 28.27 -14.04 16.98
C GLN A 16 29.47 -14.97 16.79
N ASP A 17 29.50 -15.70 15.68
CA ASP A 17 30.60 -16.62 15.34
C ASP A 17 31.85 -15.88 14.80
N GLY A 18 31.80 -14.56 14.69
CA GLY A 18 32.93 -13.75 14.18
C GLY A 18 33.17 -13.89 12.68
N ILE A 19 32.28 -14.62 11.95
CA ILE A 19 32.35 -14.81 10.49
C ILE A 19 32.09 -13.49 9.78
N ARG A 20 31.22 -12.63 10.37
CA ARG A 20 30.90 -11.30 9.83
C ARG A 20 31.11 -10.23 10.90
N LYS A 21 31.91 -9.22 10.59
CA LYS A 21 32.05 -8.07 11.50
C LYS A 21 30.77 -7.24 11.54
N PRO A 22 30.26 -6.87 12.72
CA PRO A 22 29.13 -5.97 12.84
C PRO A 22 29.52 -4.57 12.32
N THR A 23 28.74 -4.06 11.35
CA THR A 23 28.87 -2.69 10.84
C THR A 23 27.55 -1.96 10.98
N PRO A 24 27.55 -0.60 10.97
CA PRO A 24 26.31 0.17 10.99
C PRO A 24 25.31 -0.26 9.90
N GLU A 25 25.79 -0.54 8.69
CA GLU A 25 24.96 -0.97 7.55
C GLU A 25 24.30 -2.31 7.79
N HIS A 26 24.99 -3.24 8.48
CA HIS A 26 24.40 -4.52 8.88
C HIS A 26 23.27 -4.31 9.89
N PHE A 27 23.46 -3.47 10.90
CA PHE A 27 22.41 -3.15 11.87
C PHE A 27 21.20 -2.47 11.22
N GLU A 28 21.43 -1.52 10.30
CA GLU A 28 20.36 -0.89 9.52
C GLU A 28 19.59 -1.90 8.67
N SER A 29 20.30 -2.86 8.04
CA SER A 29 19.66 -3.94 7.29
C SER A 29 18.77 -4.81 8.17
N MET A 30 19.27 -5.18 9.36
CA MET A 30 18.51 -5.96 10.33
C MET A 30 17.30 -5.19 10.85
N LEU A 31 17.46 -3.90 11.14
CA LEU A 31 16.36 -3.02 11.59
C LEU A 31 15.27 -2.91 10.53
N ARG A 32 15.64 -2.76 9.24
CA ARG A 32 14.68 -2.79 8.12
C ARG A 32 13.89 -4.10 8.08
N GLN A 33 14.55 -5.25 8.32
CA GLN A 33 13.89 -6.55 8.35
C GLN A 33 12.93 -6.68 9.54
N VAL A 34 13.33 -6.25 10.74
CA VAL A 34 12.46 -6.21 11.93
C VAL A 34 11.24 -5.33 11.68
N THR A 35 11.43 -4.15 11.12
CA THR A 35 10.35 -3.21 10.78
C THR A 35 9.38 -3.82 9.76
N SER A 36 9.90 -4.52 8.76
CA SER A 36 9.08 -5.26 7.78
C SER A 36 8.27 -6.39 8.41
N LEU A 37 8.89 -7.15 9.34
CA LEU A 37 8.19 -8.20 10.09
C LEU A 37 7.09 -7.62 10.99
N LYS A 38 7.38 -6.52 11.70
CA LYS A 38 6.39 -5.82 12.53
C LYS A 38 5.19 -5.37 11.70
N LYS A 39 5.44 -4.75 10.52
CA LYS A 39 4.37 -4.37 9.60
C LYS A 39 3.55 -5.59 9.16
N LEU A 40 4.21 -6.68 8.77
CA LEU A 40 3.54 -7.90 8.30
C LEU A 40 2.66 -8.54 9.38
N THR A 41 3.11 -8.58 10.64
CA THR A 41 2.31 -9.09 11.75
C THR A 41 1.10 -8.21 12.03
N HIS A 42 1.26 -6.89 11.92
CA HIS A 42 0.17 -5.93 12.07
C HIS A 42 -0.86 -6.05 10.94
N ASP A 43 -0.40 -6.05 9.69
CA ASP A 43 -1.26 -6.21 8.51
C ASP A 43 -2.06 -7.53 8.56
N LEU A 44 -1.44 -8.61 9.07
CA LEU A 44 -2.11 -9.90 9.23
C LEU A 44 -3.17 -9.88 10.35
N ALA A 45 -2.88 -9.22 11.46
CA ALA A 45 -3.83 -9.05 12.56
C ALA A 45 -5.05 -8.20 12.12
N ASP A 46 -4.81 -7.06 11.47
CA ASP A 46 -5.87 -6.21 10.91
C ASP A 46 -6.72 -6.98 9.90
N LEU A 47 -6.08 -7.76 9.01
CA LEU A 47 -6.80 -8.56 8.02
C LEU A 47 -7.68 -9.63 8.67
N ALA A 48 -7.17 -10.32 9.69
CA ALA A 48 -7.93 -11.31 10.43
C ALA A 48 -9.14 -10.69 11.16
N GLN A 49 -8.96 -9.51 11.76
CA GLN A 49 -10.07 -8.77 12.38
C GLN A 49 -11.12 -8.31 11.37
N ALA A 50 -10.66 -7.79 10.22
CA ALA A 50 -11.56 -7.34 9.16
C ALA A 50 -12.41 -8.50 8.59
N GLU A 51 -11.81 -9.70 8.45
CA GLU A 51 -12.52 -10.89 7.99
C GLU A 51 -13.51 -11.44 9.01
N ALA A 52 -13.17 -11.37 10.28
CA ALA A 52 -14.08 -11.72 11.36
C ALA A 52 -15.18 -10.67 11.57
N GLN A 53 -15.21 -9.58 10.78
CA GLN A 53 -16.09 -8.41 10.98
C GLN A 53 -15.95 -7.80 12.39
N GLN A 54 -14.78 -7.94 12.98
CA GLN A 54 -14.44 -7.44 14.32
C GLN A 54 -13.53 -6.21 14.28
N LEU A 55 -13.31 -5.65 13.08
CA LEU A 55 -12.53 -4.43 12.95
C LEU A 55 -13.31 -3.26 13.54
N ASN A 56 -12.78 -2.68 14.60
CA ASN A 56 -13.35 -1.47 15.17
C ASN A 56 -13.07 -0.28 14.25
N CYS A 57 -14.13 0.37 13.76
CA CYS A 57 -14.05 1.60 12.98
C CYS A 57 -14.72 2.74 13.75
N TYR A 58 -14.06 3.87 13.83
CA TYR A 58 -14.53 5.08 14.49
C TYR A 58 -15.00 6.09 13.46
N PHE A 59 -16.27 5.98 13.06
CA PHE A 59 -16.85 6.83 12.01
C PHE A 59 -17.09 8.25 12.52
N ALA A 60 -16.67 9.22 11.69
CA ALA A 60 -16.97 10.64 11.87
C ALA A 60 -17.27 11.28 10.51
N THR A 61 -17.97 12.42 10.50
CA THR A 61 -18.10 13.24 9.29
C THR A 61 -16.77 13.91 9.03
N VAL A 62 -16.11 13.52 7.94
CA VAL A 62 -14.78 14.00 7.57
C VAL A 62 -14.70 14.32 6.08
N ASN A 63 -13.78 15.22 5.72
CA ASN A 63 -13.36 15.42 4.34
C ASN A 63 -12.01 14.67 4.13
N PRO A 64 -11.98 13.53 3.41
CA PRO A 64 -10.77 12.76 3.24
C PRO A 64 -9.74 13.39 2.29
N TRP A 65 -10.11 14.45 1.55
CA TRP A 65 -9.20 15.12 0.62
C TRP A 65 -7.95 15.65 1.32
N ALA A 66 -8.10 16.28 2.48
CA ALA A 66 -6.97 16.79 3.26
C ALA A 66 -5.98 15.68 3.66
N VAL A 67 -6.47 14.46 3.90
CA VAL A 67 -5.61 13.30 4.17
C VAL A 67 -4.88 12.86 2.92
N ILE A 68 -5.54 12.88 1.74
CA ILE A 68 -4.88 12.55 0.47
C ILE A 68 -3.74 13.53 0.21
N GLU A 69 -3.99 14.83 0.30
CA GLU A 69 -2.97 15.87 0.08
C GLU A 69 -1.80 15.70 1.06
N GLN A 70 -2.10 15.48 2.33
CA GLN A 70 -1.07 15.28 3.36
C GLN A 70 -0.23 14.02 3.10
N GLU A 71 -0.86 12.91 2.74
CA GLU A 71 -0.11 11.68 2.48
C GLU A 71 0.70 11.77 1.17
N VAL A 72 0.17 12.40 0.13
CA VAL A 72 0.95 12.68 -1.08
C VAL A 72 2.18 13.50 -0.75
N GLU A 73 2.04 14.56 0.06
CA GLU A 73 3.17 15.40 0.49
C GLU A 73 4.19 14.59 1.31
N ASN A 74 3.73 13.77 2.25
CA ASN A 74 4.59 12.90 3.07
C ASN A 74 5.38 11.87 2.22
N PHE A 75 4.81 11.47 1.07
CA PHE A 75 5.42 10.50 0.19
C PHE A 75 6.31 11.11 -0.91
N LYS A 76 6.22 12.42 -1.21
CA LYS A 76 7.05 13.09 -2.22
C LYS A 76 8.54 12.75 -2.15
N PRO A 77 9.21 12.81 -0.96
CA PRO A 77 10.64 12.48 -0.88
C PRO A 77 10.95 11.03 -1.31
N LYS A 78 10.00 10.09 -1.07
CA LYS A 78 10.17 8.69 -1.47
C LYS A 78 9.96 8.51 -2.97
N PHE A 79 9.02 9.26 -3.57
CA PHE A 79 8.82 9.30 -5.01
C PHE A 79 10.07 9.87 -5.71
N GLU A 80 10.61 10.98 -5.22
CA GLU A 80 11.85 11.57 -5.74
C GLU A 80 13.03 10.59 -5.64
N GLN A 81 13.21 9.93 -4.50
CA GLN A 81 14.25 8.91 -4.31
C GLN A 81 14.10 7.73 -5.28
N ALA A 82 12.86 7.38 -5.65
CA ALA A 82 12.55 6.34 -6.63
C ALA A 82 12.59 6.86 -8.08
N HIS A 83 12.93 8.13 -8.30
CA HIS A 83 12.88 8.81 -9.59
C HIS A 83 11.49 8.78 -10.25
N LEU A 84 10.45 8.95 -9.45
CA LEU A 84 9.05 9.00 -9.88
C LEU A 84 8.48 10.40 -9.68
N SER A 85 7.55 10.81 -10.56
CA SER A 85 6.73 11.98 -10.35
C SER A 85 5.37 11.60 -9.76
N ILE A 86 4.83 12.47 -8.90
CA ILE A 86 3.48 12.33 -8.37
C ILE A 86 2.71 13.62 -8.52
N SER A 87 1.46 13.53 -8.97
CA SER A 87 0.50 14.63 -9.01
C SER A 87 -0.76 14.28 -8.24
N VAL A 88 -1.40 15.31 -7.69
CA VAL A 88 -2.69 15.19 -7.00
C VAL A 88 -3.62 16.27 -7.49
N GLU A 89 -4.86 15.90 -7.84
CA GLU A 89 -5.88 16.81 -8.34
C GLU A 89 -7.29 16.33 -7.98
N GLY A 90 -8.20 17.23 -7.74
CA GLY A 90 -9.59 16.90 -7.44
C GLY A 90 -10.17 17.70 -6.28
N GLU A 91 -11.25 17.17 -5.75
CA GLU A 91 -12.01 17.79 -4.66
C GLU A 91 -12.44 16.76 -3.63
N GLY A 92 -12.64 17.22 -2.40
CA GLY A 92 -13.17 16.41 -1.32
C GLY A 92 -14.69 16.34 -1.30
N ALA A 93 -15.21 15.44 -0.48
CA ALA A 93 -16.61 15.37 -0.10
C ALA A 93 -16.72 15.11 1.41
N GLU A 94 -17.83 15.52 2.02
CA GLU A 94 -18.13 15.10 3.39
C GLU A 94 -18.63 13.65 3.37
N LEU A 95 -17.91 12.78 4.08
CA LEU A 95 -18.21 11.35 4.16
C LEU A 95 -18.21 10.90 5.62
N GLN A 96 -18.95 9.83 5.89
CA GLN A 96 -18.88 9.11 7.17
C GLN A 96 -17.77 8.06 7.07
N LEU A 97 -16.58 8.37 7.59
CA LEU A 97 -15.41 7.50 7.52
C LEU A 97 -14.64 7.46 8.83
N ASP A 98 -13.94 6.35 9.06
CA ASP A 98 -12.79 6.31 9.97
C ASP A 98 -11.57 6.80 9.19
N ILE A 99 -11.09 7.99 9.56
CA ILE A 99 -10.02 8.67 8.84
C ILE A 99 -8.67 7.96 8.94
N ASP A 100 -8.40 7.27 10.06
CA ASP A 100 -7.16 6.53 10.25
C ASP A 100 -7.13 5.28 9.36
N ARG A 101 -8.27 4.60 9.22
CA ARG A 101 -8.40 3.47 8.30
C ARG A 101 -8.33 3.89 6.85
N PHE A 102 -8.95 5.03 6.49
CA PHE A 102 -8.81 5.62 5.16
C PHE A 102 -7.35 5.97 4.86
N LYS A 103 -6.65 6.62 5.79
CA LYS A 103 -5.23 6.92 5.71
C LYS A 103 -4.39 5.64 5.48
N GLN A 104 -4.70 4.57 6.20
CA GLN A 104 -4.01 3.28 6.05
C GLN A 104 -4.15 2.72 4.63
N ILE A 105 -5.34 2.85 4.01
CA ILE A 105 -5.54 2.50 2.59
C ILE A 105 -4.63 3.34 1.71
N MET A 106 -4.66 4.68 1.84
CA MET A 106 -3.87 5.58 0.98
C MET A 106 -2.37 5.30 1.09
N VAL A 107 -1.84 5.11 2.30
CA VAL A 107 -0.43 4.74 2.54
C VAL A 107 -0.06 3.43 1.85
N ASN A 108 -0.95 2.44 1.85
CA ASN A 108 -0.73 1.18 1.15
C ASN A 108 -0.74 1.35 -0.38
N LEU A 109 -1.68 2.13 -0.94
CA LEU A 109 -1.77 2.37 -2.38
C LEU A 109 -0.55 3.15 -2.88
N LEU A 110 -0.18 4.27 -2.23
CA LEU A 110 1.00 5.06 -2.58
C LEU A 110 2.30 4.26 -2.46
N GLY A 111 2.43 3.47 -1.39
CA GLY A 111 3.58 2.58 -1.20
C GLY A 111 3.66 1.47 -2.26
N ASN A 112 2.52 1.01 -2.76
CA ASN A 112 2.44 0.07 -3.86
C ASN A 112 2.90 0.71 -5.17
N SER A 113 2.42 1.91 -5.49
CA SER A 113 2.83 2.65 -6.69
C SER A 113 4.35 2.91 -6.72
N ILE A 114 4.97 3.35 -5.59
CA ILE A 114 6.45 3.50 -5.52
C ILE A 114 7.17 2.19 -5.82
N ARG A 115 6.63 1.06 -5.40
CA ARG A 115 7.29 -0.24 -5.52
C ARG A 115 7.24 -0.80 -6.93
N TYR A 116 6.16 -0.56 -7.64
CA TYR A 116 5.87 -1.25 -8.91
C TYR A 116 5.94 -0.35 -10.15
N THR A 117 6.01 0.97 -9.97
CA THR A 117 6.26 1.91 -11.07
C THR A 117 7.76 1.94 -11.38
N GLU A 118 8.11 1.93 -12.66
CA GLU A 118 9.51 2.07 -13.10
C GLU A 118 10.06 3.46 -12.87
N ALA A 119 11.37 3.54 -12.64
CA ALA A 119 12.06 4.83 -12.54
C ALA A 119 11.83 5.68 -13.82
N GLY A 120 11.55 6.95 -13.64
CA GLY A 120 11.11 7.86 -14.71
C GLY A 120 9.61 7.86 -14.94
N GLY A 121 8.88 6.97 -14.26
CA GLY A 121 7.42 6.89 -14.34
C GLY A 121 6.70 7.96 -13.52
N GLN A 122 5.39 7.91 -13.62
CA GLN A 122 4.49 8.88 -12.97
C GLN A 122 3.35 8.19 -12.24
N VAL A 123 2.90 8.82 -11.17
CA VAL A 123 1.72 8.44 -10.41
C VAL A 123 0.79 9.64 -10.33
N ARG A 124 -0.50 9.41 -10.56
CA ARG A 124 -1.54 10.43 -10.44
C ARG A 124 -2.59 9.98 -9.46
N VAL A 125 -2.83 10.82 -8.46
CA VAL A 125 -3.96 10.67 -7.54
C VAL A 125 -5.01 11.70 -7.93
N HIS A 126 -6.24 11.26 -8.21
CA HIS A 126 -7.31 12.19 -8.52
C HIS A 126 -8.64 11.70 -7.97
N THR A 127 -9.59 12.64 -7.81
CA THR A 127 -10.93 12.32 -7.32
C THR A 127 -11.99 12.71 -8.33
N GLU A 128 -13.07 11.94 -8.33
CA GLU A 128 -14.29 12.24 -9.07
C GLU A 128 -15.49 12.14 -8.15
N GLN A 129 -16.51 12.94 -8.43
CA GLN A 129 -17.76 12.92 -7.68
C GLN A 129 -18.95 12.67 -8.63
N SER A 130 -19.83 11.76 -8.23
CA SER A 130 -21.17 11.63 -8.79
C SER A 130 -22.23 12.19 -7.83
N ALA A 131 -23.49 12.04 -8.17
CA ALA A 131 -24.58 12.38 -7.24
C ALA A 131 -24.60 11.48 -5.99
N THR A 132 -24.15 10.22 -6.14
CA THR A 132 -24.23 9.19 -5.10
C THR A 132 -22.90 8.80 -4.49
N ASP A 133 -21.79 9.05 -5.19
CA ASP A 133 -20.50 8.51 -4.83
C ASP A 133 -19.38 9.52 -4.93
N TRP A 134 -18.36 9.32 -4.13
CA TRP A 134 -17.07 9.96 -4.22
C TRP A 134 -16.00 8.89 -4.44
N THR A 135 -15.16 9.09 -5.44
CA THR A 135 -14.17 8.09 -5.88
C THR A 135 -12.78 8.69 -5.90
N VAL A 136 -11.81 7.97 -5.37
CA VAL A 136 -10.38 8.25 -5.48
C VAL A 136 -9.78 7.26 -6.47
N TYR A 137 -9.00 7.76 -7.39
CA TYR A 137 -8.16 6.99 -8.30
C TYR A 137 -6.69 7.19 -7.94
N VAL A 138 -5.96 6.10 -7.90
CA VAL A 138 -4.49 6.10 -7.88
C VAL A 138 -4.05 5.36 -9.14
N ASP A 139 -3.56 6.13 -10.11
CA ASP A 139 -3.08 5.64 -11.39
C ASP A 139 -1.55 5.65 -11.41
N ASP A 140 -0.93 4.57 -11.82
CA ASP A 140 0.50 4.55 -12.09
C ASP A 140 0.82 4.24 -13.55
N SER A 141 2.05 4.56 -13.95
CA SER A 141 2.58 4.29 -15.28
C SER A 141 3.27 2.91 -15.34
N PRO A 142 3.66 2.40 -16.54
CA PRO A 142 4.05 1.01 -16.72
C PRO A 142 5.00 0.45 -15.63
N TYR A 143 4.90 -0.88 -15.37
CA TYR A 143 4.32 -1.89 -16.28
C TYR A 143 2.84 -2.12 -16.00
N GLY A 144 2.06 -2.31 -17.09
CA GLY A 144 0.69 -2.79 -17.03
C GLY A 144 0.61 -4.25 -16.58
N LEU A 145 -0.57 -4.64 -16.17
CA LEU A 145 -0.93 -6.00 -15.74
C LEU A 145 -1.81 -6.65 -16.81
N THR A 146 -1.80 -7.98 -16.89
CA THR A 146 -2.79 -8.70 -17.69
C THR A 146 -4.13 -8.75 -16.97
N ASP A 147 -5.23 -9.03 -17.69
CA ASP A 147 -6.57 -9.17 -17.08
C ASP A 147 -6.59 -10.28 -16.03
N GLU A 148 -5.86 -11.38 -16.26
CA GLU A 148 -5.72 -12.47 -15.29
C GLU A 148 -5.00 -12.02 -14.00
N GLN A 149 -4.00 -11.16 -14.14
CA GLN A 149 -3.27 -10.60 -13.01
C GLN A 149 -4.13 -9.59 -12.25
N LEU A 150 -4.86 -8.71 -12.96
CA LEU A 150 -5.81 -7.76 -12.35
C LEU A 150 -6.89 -8.48 -11.53
N ALA A 151 -7.47 -9.55 -12.07
CA ALA A 151 -8.51 -10.33 -11.40
C ALA A 151 -8.05 -10.94 -10.07
N ARG A 152 -6.74 -11.14 -9.91
CA ARG A 152 -6.14 -11.71 -8.70
C ARG A 152 -5.61 -10.68 -7.72
N LEU A 153 -5.57 -9.39 -8.10
CA LEU A 153 -5.18 -8.34 -7.17
C LEU A 153 -6.15 -8.28 -5.99
N GLY A 154 -5.61 -8.16 -4.78
CA GLY A 154 -6.41 -8.27 -3.56
C GLY A 154 -6.53 -9.69 -2.99
N GLU A 155 -6.08 -10.74 -3.70
CA GLU A 155 -5.83 -12.04 -3.07
C GLU A 155 -4.67 -11.95 -2.07
N ARG A 156 -4.78 -12.69 -0.97
CA ARG A 156 -3.72 -12.73 0.04
C ARG A 156 -2.43 -13.35 -0.51
N PHE A 157 -1.31 -12.74 -0.24
CA PHE A 157 0.02 -13.18 -0.64
C PHE A 157 0.23 -13.23 -2.17
N TYR A 158 -0.76 -12.79 -2.96
CA TYR A 158 -0.60 -12.72 -4.39
C TYR A 158 0.41 -11.63 -4.78
N ARG A 159 1.28 -11.98 -5.72
CA ARG A 159 2.32 -11.10 -6.28
C ARG A 159 2.51 -11.46 -7.76
N VAL A 160 2.59 -10.43 -8.60
CA VAL A 160 2.68 -10.61 -10.06
C VAL A 160 4.02 -11.21 -10.49
N ASP A 161 5.13 -10.89 -9.78
CA ASP A 161 6.48 -11.37 -10.11
C ASP A 161 7.29 -11.65 -8.84
N ASP A 162 7.66 -12.93 -8.63
CA ASP A 162 8.56 -13.33 -7.54
C ASP A 162 10.03 -12.94 -7.79
N SER A 163 10.42 -12.71 -9.06
CA SER A 163 11.82 -12.49 -9.44
C SER A 163 12.27 -11.03 -9.29
N ARG A 164 11.44 -10.08 -9.68
CA ARG A 164 11.74 -8.63 -9.61
C ARG A 164 11.55 -8.05 -8.20
N THR A 165 10.69 -8.66 -7.40
CA THR A 165 10.26 -8.14 -6.10
C THR A 165 10.99 -8.71 -4.89
N ARG A 166 11.95 -9.64 -5.05
CA ARG A 166 12.76 -10.16 -3.93
C ARG A 166 13.59 -9.07 -3.25
N SER A 167 14.03 -8.07 -3.99
CA SER A 167 14.79 -6.94 -3.45
C SER A 167 13.92 -5.86 -2.79
N THR A 168 12.62 -5.77 -3.13
CA THR A 168 11.72 -4.69 -2.68
C THR A 168 10.76 -5.07 -1.56
N GLY A 169 10.75 -6.33 -1.11
CA GLY A 169 10.19 -6.74 0.19
C GLY A 169 8.67 -6.62 0.38
N GLY A 170 7.83 -6.80 -0.67
CA GLY A 170 6.38 -6.78 -0.53
C GLY A 170 5.80 -8.05 0.12
N THR A 171 4.83 -7.90 1.02
CA THR A 171 4.17 -9.01 1.74
C THR A 171 3.04 -9.66 0.95
N GLY A 172 2.51 -8.99 -0.09
CA GLY A 172 1.29 -9.41 -0.79
C GLY A 172 0.01 -9.27 0.04
N LEU A 173 0.07 -8.55 1.17
CA LEU A 173 -1.09 -8.33 2.04
C LEU A 173 -1.69 -6.93 1.89
N GLY A 174 -0.92 -5.94 1.41
CA GLY A 174 -1.35 -4.54 1.40
C GLY A 174 -2.64 -4.29 0.62
N LEU A 175 -2.77 -4.79 -0.62
CA LEU A 175 -4.00 -4.60 -1.41
C LEU A 175 -5.17 -5.41 -0.84
N ALA A 176 -4.92 -6.64 -0.35
CA ALA A 176 -5.94 -7.46 0.31
C ALA A 176 -6.50 -6.76 1.55
N LEU A 177 -5.61 -6.20 2.39
CA LEU A 177 -6.02 -5.42 3.57
C LEU A 177 -6.75 -4.15 3.14
N SER A 178 -6.26 -3.40 2.15
CA SER A 178 -6.92 -2.18 1.65
C SER A 178 -8.33 -2.46 1.16
N ALA A 179 -8.56 -3.57 0.45
CA ALA A 179 -9.90 -3.96 0.00
C ALA A 179 -10.83 -4.29 1.19
N LYS A 180 -10.32 -4.96 2.22
CA LYS A 180 -11.10 -5.26 3.43
C LYS A 180 -11.38 -4.02 4.27
N LEU A 181 -10.43 -3.10 4.37
CA LEU A 181 -10.64 -1.80 5.03
C LEU A 181 -11.68 -0.97 4.27
N ALA A 182 -11.60 -0.88 2.94
CA ALA A 182 -12.59 -0.19 2.12
C ALA A 182 -13.99 -0.74 2.38
N GLN A 183 -14.15 -2.07 2.37
CA GLN A 183 -15.42 -2.74 2.68
C GLN A 183 -15.91 -2.43 4.09
N ALA A 184 -15.03 -2.46 5.09
CA ALA A 184 -15.40 -2.13 6.48
C ALA A 184 -15.83 -0.66 6.64
N LEU A 185 -15.30 0.24 5.81
CA LEU A 185 -15.70 1.65 5.74
C LEU A 185 -16.97 1.90 4.90
N GLY A 186 -17.58 0.85 4.34
CA GLY A 186 -18.78 0.96 3.50
C GLY A 186 -18.49 1.35 2.05
N GLY A 187 -17.25 1.27 1.61
CA GLY A 187 -16.80 1.53 0.24
C GLY A 187 -16.31 0.28 -0.47
N GLU A 188 -15.72 0.48 -1.64
CA GLU A 188 -15.19 -0.59 -2.48
C GLU A 188 -13.84 -0.18 -3.08
N LEU A 189 -12.88 -1.11 -3.08
CA LEU A 189 -11.61 -0.98 -3.80
C LEU A 189 -11.60 -1.96 -4.97
N SER A 190 -11.45 -1.46 -6.19
CA SER A 190 -11.32 -2.24 -7.41
C SER A 190 -10.06 -1.88 -8.18
N PHE A 191 -9.68 -2.73 -9.13
CA PHE A 191 -8.44 -2.62 -9.90
C PHE A 191 -8.74 -2.67 -11.38
N ASP A 192 -8.05 -1.84 -12.17
CA ASP A 192 -8.22 -1.72 -13.60
C ASP A 192 -6.91 -1.30 -14.27
N HIS A 193 -6.89 -1.28 -15.59
CA HIS A 193 -5.80 -0.70 -16.36
C HIS A 193 -5.74 0.82 -16.17
N SER A 194 -4.57 1.31 -15.80
CA SER A 194 -4.34 2.76 -15.72
C SER A 194 -4.30 3.40 -17.10
N PRO A 195 -4.89 4.58 -17.29
CA PRO A 195 -4.72 5.36 -18.52
C PRO A 195 -3.25 5.80 -18.73
N LEU A 196 -2.42 5.69 -17.70
CA LEU A 196 -0.98 5.93 -17.76
C LEU A 196 -0.20 4.67 -18.18
N GLY A 197 -0.88 3.54 -18.35
CA GLY A 197 -0.31 2.28 -18.83
C GLY A 197 0.08 1.27 -17.76
N GLY A 198 -0.12 1.59 -16.48
CA GLY A 198 0.12 0.72 -15.33
C GLY A 198 -1.16 0.21 -14.67
N LEU A 199 -1.21 0.28 -13.35
CA LEU A 199 -2.35 -0.11 -12.50
C LEU A 199 -3.21 1.11 -12.14
N ARG A 200 -4.52 0.97 -12.23
CA ARG A 200 -5.52 1.84 -11.60
C ARG A 200 -6.06 1.19 -10.35
N CYS A 201 -5.90 1.81 -9.21
CA CYS A 201 -6.66 1.52 -7.99
C CYS A 201 -7.81 2.51 -7.89
N LYS A 202 -9.05 2.00 -7.88
CA LYS A 202 -10.28 2.78 -7.77
C LYS A 202 -10.93 2.51 -6.42
N LEU A 203 -10.99 3.54 -5.56
CA LEU A 203 -11.57 3.48 -4.22
C LEU A 203 -12.82 4.34 -4.17
N THR A 204 -13.99 3.74 -4.03
CA THR A 204 -15.29 4.41 -4.09
C THR A 204 -16.01 4.35 -2.75
N PHE A 205 -16.59 5.47 -2.32
CA PHE A 205 -17.43 5.58 -1.13
C PHE A 205 -18.77 6.21 -1.47
N PRO A 206 -19.90 5.69 -0.96
CA PRO A 206 -21.19 6.33 -1.12
C PRO A 206 -21.26 7.65 -0.33
N LYS A 207 -21.81 8.68 -0.96
CA LYS A 207 -22.25 9.90 -0.27
C LYS A 207 -23.55 9.60 0.47
N LYS A 208 -23.64 10.03 1.70
CA LYS A 208 -24.88 9.92 2.49
C LYS A 208 -25.64 11.24 2.47
#